data_be2e4a24c5f89ab11c1fd66bfd667e75
#
_entry.id   be2e4a24c5f89ab11c1fd66bfd667e75
#
_cell.length_a   1.000
_cell.length_b   1.000
_cell.length_c   1.000
_cell.angle_alpha   90.00
_cell.angle_beta   90.00
_cell.angle_gamma   90.00
#
_symmetry.space_group_name_H-M   'P 1'
#
loop_
_entity.id
_entity.type
_entity.pdbx_description
1 polymer ?
#
loop_
_entity_poly.entity_id
_entity_poly.type
_entity_poly.pdbx_seq_one_letter_code
_entity_poly.pdbx_strand_id
1 'polypeptide(L)'
;MSIRVEDSAVRPALSPELRRRRAAIFLFMLTVGVGLSSFIVRTPAVRDLVHASTAEMGLILFGLSVGSMTGILSSAALVRRFGARRPILIGGTAFVTGLTLLASMAGLGQGIGVFVGLIGIGLGFGLAEIAINIEGAAIELESDRSILPVLHGCYSLGSVIGAVAGIGLTAIAFPVWIHLLVVAALALTALLWAIPKIPSTTGRQDASSSAPPGLRAQLAVWKQQRVIMLGLIVLALALAEGAAGDWLPLLMVDGHGATPAVGSIVFAAFALAMTVGRFSGEPLIERFGKPTVLRTSALVSAAGIALVIFSDNIVIAGLAVVLWGLGAALGFPLTLSAAGESDDPTTTVGAVASAGYVAFLVGPPLLGFLGEEFGLRGAMIVVLVVVAAAAIPTSAAKTPAGLAIKK
;
A
#
# COMPACT_ATOMS: atom_id res chain seq x y z
N MET A 1 -29.54 -22.89 39.95
CA MET A 1 -28.50 -22.72 38.94
C MET A 1 -28.56 -21.26 38.52
N SER A 2 -27.78 -20.42 39.21
CA SER A 2 -27.81 -18.96 39.04
C SER A 2 -26.85 -18.59 37.90
N ILE A 3 -27.38 -18.16 36.76
CA ILE A 3 -26.59 -17.60 35.63
C ILE A 3 -26.12 -16.23 36.11
N ARG A 4 -24.84 -16.10 36.45
CA ARG A 4 -24.20 -14.78 36.59
C ARG A 4 -24.20 -14.14 35.19
N VAL A 5 -25.02 -13.13 35.04
CA VAL A 5 -24.86 -12.14 33.96
C VAL A 5 -23.55 -11.42 34.26
N GLU A 6 -22.51 -11.69 33.51
CA GLU A 6 -21.29 -10.88 33.56
C GLU A 6 -21.67 -9.45 33.21
N ASP A 7 -21.52 -8.60 34.20
CA ASP A 7 -21.65 -7.15 34.10
C ASP A 7 -20.76 -6.68 32.93
N SER A 8 -21.36 -6.18 31.89
CA SER A 8 -20.63 -5.55 30.78
C SER A 8 -19.96 -4.29 31.35
N ALA A 9 -18.74 -4.45 31.84
CA ALA A 9 -17.96 -3.37 32.41
C ALA A 9 -17.87 -2.26 31.37
N VAL A 10 -18.52 -1.12 31.62
CA VAL A 10 -18.46 0.08 30.80
C VAL A 10 -16.99 0.48 30.72
N ARG A 11 -16.37 0.28 29.53
CA ARG A 11 -14.97 0.63 29.32
C ARG A 11 -14.73 2.09 29.68
N PRO A 12 -13.75 2.42 30.52
CA PRO A 12 -13.51 3.79 30.98
C PRO A 12 -13.25 4.72 29.75
N ALA A 13 -13.72 5.96 29.91
CA ALA A 13 -13.50 6.97 28.86
C ALA A 13 -11.99 7.21 28.68
N LEU A 14 -11.54 7.32 27.41
CA LEU A 14 -10.14 7.66 27.12
C LEU A 14 -9.75 8.98 27.77
N SER A 15 -8.54 9.04 28.33
CA SER A 15 -7.97 10.30 28.81
C SER A 15 -7.95 11.37 27.71
N PRO A 16 -8.02 12.65 28.03
CA PRO A 16 -7.93 13.73 27.03
C PRO A 16 -6.65 13.66 26.18
N GLU A 17 -5.55 13.21 26.76
CA GLU A 17 -4.28 13.03 26.10
C GLU A 17 -4.35 11.90 25.05
N LEU A 18 -4.79 10.71 25.46
CA LEU A 18 -4.96 9.58 24.53
C LEU A 18 -5.94 9.89 23.39
N ARG A 19 -7.01 10.65 23.67
CA ARG A 19 -7.92 11.12 22.61
C ARG A 19 -7.22 12.01 21.60
N ARG A 20 -6.37 12.94 22.06
CA ARG A 20 -5.60 13.84 21.19
C ARG A 20 -4.56 13.09 20.36
N ARG A 21 -3.82 12.16 20.98
CA ARG A 21 -2.84 11.29 20.30
C ARG A 21 -3.52 10.48 19.19
N ARG A 22 -4.61 9.81 19.51
CA ARG A 22 -5.41 9.02 18.55
C ARG A 22 -5.91 9.87 17.39
N ALA A 23 -6.50 11.03 17.67
CA ALA A 23 -6.98 11.93 16.62
C ALA A 23 -5.84 12.41 15.72
N ALA A 24 -4.65 12.62 16.26
CA ALA A 24 -3.49 13.04 15.49
C ALA A 24 -3.05 12.00 14.46
N ILE A 25 -2.90 10.73 14.88
CA ILE A 25 -2.50 9.66 13.95
C ILE A 25 -3.60 9.31 12.93
N PHE A 26 -4.86 9.39 13.32
CA PHE A 26 -6.01 9.16 12.43
C PHE A 26 -6.10 10.24 11.34
N LEU A 27 -5.98 11.52 11.73
CA LEU A 27 -5.98 12.62 10.78
C LEU A 27 -4.80 12.53 9.82
N PHE A 28 -3.62 12.16 10.33
CA PHE A 28 -2.44 12.01 9.48
C PHE A 28 -2.65 10.91 8.42
N MET A 29 -3.12 9.72 8.83
CA MET A 29 -3.38 8.62 7.89
C MET A 29 -4.46 8.95 6.87
N LEU A 30 -5.54 9.61 7.31
CA LEU A 30 -6.57 10.11 6.40
C LEU A 30 -5.97 11.05 5.35
N THR A 31 -5.12 11.98 5.78
CA THR A 31 -4.51 12.98 4.89
C THR A 31 -3.53 12.35 3.89
N VAL A 32 -2.76 11.34 4.33
CA VAL A 32 -1.88 10.56 3.43
C VAL A 32 -2.70 9.81 2.38
N GLY A 33 -3.82 9.20 2.79
CA GLY A 33 -4.76 8.54 1.87
C GLY A 33 -5.32 9.51 0.83
N VAL A 34 -5.75 10.71 1.26
CA VAL A 34 -6.20 11.77 0.33
C VAL A 34 -5.11 12.13 -0.67
N GLY A 35 -3.87 12.35 -0.19
CA GLY A 35 -2.77 12.79 -1.04
C GLY A 35 -2.37 11.78 -2.10
N LEU A 36 -2.15 10.52 -1.70
CA LEU A 36 -1.78 9.45 -2.62
C LEU A 36 -2.87 9.19 -3.65
N SER A 37 -4.12 9.07 -3.22
CA SER A 37 -5.23 8.80 -4.13
C SER A 37 -5.51 9.97 -5.08
N SER A 38 -5.38 11.22 -4.61
CA SER A 38 -5.48 12.41 -5.48
C SER A 38 -4.44 12.40 -6.59
N PHE A 39 -3.20 11.96 -6.30
CA PHE A 39 -2.18 11.79 -7.34
C PHE A 39 -2.53 10.65 -8.29
N ILE A 40 -2.83 9.45 -7.76
CA ILE A 40 -3.05 8.25 -8.58
C ILE A 40 -4.16 8.46 -9.61
N VAL A 41 -5.31 8.97 -9.21
CA VAL A 41 -6.43 9.21 -10.14
C VAL A 41 -6.15 10.32 -11.16
N ARG A 42 -5.15 11.17 -10.91
CA ARG A 42 -4.74 12.28 -11.80
C ARG A 42 -3.44 11.96 -12.58
N THR A 43 -2.92 10.72 -12.47
CA THR A 43 -1.70 10.28 -13.18
C THR A 43 -1.74 10.55 -14.69
N PRO A 44 -2.84 10.29 -15.43
CA PRO A 44 -2.91 10.64 -16.85
C PRO A 44 -2.69 12.15 -17.10
N ALA A 45 -3.30 13.00 -16.30
CA ALA A 45 -3.15 14.45 -16.44
C ALA A 45 -1.73 14.94 -16.10
N VAL A 46 -1.05 14.31 -15.14
CA VAL A 46 0.35 14.60 -14.81
C VAL A 46 1.25 14.20 -15.97
N ARG A 47 1.08 12.98 -16.53
CA ARG A 47 1.83 12.51 -17.70
C ARG A 47 1.70 13.48 -18.87
N ASP A 48 0.48 13.89 -19.18
CA ASP A 48 0.19 14.78 -20.31
C ASP A 48 0.86 16.16 -20.14
N LEU A 49 0.88 16.70 -18.90
CA LEU A 49 1.55 17.98 -18.62
C LEU A 49 3.07 17.91 -18.79
N VAL A 50 3.70 16.81 -18.42
CA VAL A 50 5.16 16.64 -18.55
C VAL A 50 5.55 16.05 -19.90
N HIS A 51 4.58 15.75 -20.78
CA HIS A 51 4.76 15.14 -22.10
C HIS A 51 5.58 13.84 -22.05
N ALA A 52 5.40 13.06 -20.97
CA ALA A 52 6.14 11.83 -20.78
C ALA A 52 5.61 10.70 -21.65
N SER A 53 6.49 9.94 -22.27
CA SER A 53 6.16 8.65 -22.87
C SER A 53 5.79 7.64 -21.81
N THR A 54 5.31 6.46 -22.20
CA THR A 54 4.94 5.40 -21.26
C THR A 54 6.19 4.92 -20.49
N ALA A 55 7.33 4.78 -21.15
CA ALA A 55 8.59 4.40 -20.50
C ALA A 55 9.06 5.47 -19.51
N GLU A 56 9.04 6.74 -19.90
CA GLU A 56 9.40 7.86 -19.03
C GLU A 56 8.46 7.95 -17.82
N MET A 57 7.15 7.71 -18.02
CA MET A 57 6.21 7.69 -16.90
C MET A 57 6.51 6.53 -15.94
N GLY A 58 6.92 5.36 -16.43
CA GLY A 58 7.39 4.26 -15.61
C GLY A 58 8.60 4.62 -14.75
N LEU A 59 9.57 5.36 -15.31
CA LEU A 59 10.71 5.89 -14.56
C LEU A 59 10.28 6.96 -13.55
N ILE A 60 9.33 7.81 -13.88
CA ILE A 60 8.78 8.81 -12.96
C ILE A 60 8.10 8.12 -11.76
N LEU A 61 7.24 7.13 -12.01
CA LEU A 61 6.55 6.37 -10.97
C LEU A 61 7.52 5.56 -10.09
N PHE A 62 8.64 5.09 -10.64
CA PHE A 62 9.71 4.44 -9.88
C PHE A 62 10.23 5.30 -8.71
N GLY A 63 10.17 6.63 -8.83
CA GLY A 63 10.52 7.54 -7.74
C GLY A 63 9.73 7.27 -6.45
N LEU A 64 8.42 7.01 -6.55
CA LEU A 64 7.56 6.67 -5.42
C LEU A 64 8.06 5.40 -4.71
N SER A 65 8.41 4.37 -5.50
CA SER A 65 8.88 3.08 -4.99
C SER A 65 10.23 3.19 -4.29
N VAL A 66 11.19 3.91 -4.88
CA VAL A 66 12.51 4.19 -4.28
C VAL A 66 12.36 4.93 -2.96
N GLY A 67 11.53 5.96 -2.95
CA GLY A 67 11.23 6.73 -1.74
C GLY A 67 10.61 5.85 -0.65
N SER A 68 9.56 5.10 -0.97
CA SER A 68 8.84 4.25 -0.01
C SER A 68 9.75 3.18 0.58
N MET A 69 10.54 2.50 -0.25
CA MET A 69 11.50 1.50 0.22
C MET A 69 12.52 2.10 1.19
N THR A 70 13.10 3.25 0.83
CA THR A 70 14.05 3.95 1.69
C THR A 70 13.41 4.34 3.03
N GLY A 71 12.16 4.83 2.98
CA GLY A 71 11.38 5.20 4.17
C GLY A 71 11.12 4.02 5.09
N ILE A 72 10.56 2.93 4.55
CA ILE A 72 10.22 1.71 5.30
C ILE A 72 11.46 1.12 5.97
N LEU A 73 12.56 0.93 5.21
CA LEU A 73 13.79 0.32 5.71
C LEU A 73 14.48 1.15 6.80
N SER A 74 14.38 2.46 6.74
CA SER A 74 15.00 3.37 7.72
C SER A 74 14.12 3.65 8.95
N SER A 75 12.80 3.53 8.83
CA SER A 75 11.84 3.98 9.84
C SER A 75 12.03 3.31 11.20
N ALA A 76 12.11 1.97 11.24
CA ALA A 76 12.24 1.24 12.51
C ALA A 76 13.52 1.63 13.27
N ALA A 77 14.64 1.84 12.58
CA ALA A 77 15.89 2.29 13.18
C ALA A 77 15.78 3.72 13.75
N LEU A 78 15.13 4.60 13.00
CA LEU A 78 14.89 5.99 13.44
C LEU A 78 13.94 6.06 14.64
N VAL A 79 12.88 5.23 14.66
CA VAL A 79 11.96 5.16 15.81
C VAL A 79 12.70 4.66 17.07
N ARG A 80 13.48 3.58 16.96
CA ARG A 80 14.28 3.10 18.11
C ARG A 80 15.21 4.17 18.66
N ARG A 81 15.84 4.96 17.79
CA ARG A 81 16.81 5.99 18.21
C ARG A 81 16.15 7.26 18.74
N PHE A 82 15.08 7.70 18.12
CA PHE A 82 14.52 9.06 18.32
C PHE A 82 13.08 9.07 18.83
N GLY A 83 12.41 7.91 18.95
CA GLY A 83 10.97 7.79 19.18
C GLY A 83 10.13 8.06 17.92
N ALA A 84 8.84 7.72 17.95
CA ALA A 84 7.95 7.77 16.79
C ALA A 84 7.72 9.20 16.23
N ARG A 85 7.67 10.21 17.10
CA ARG A 85 7.37 11.61 16.72
C ARG A 85 8.30 12.16 15.65
N ARG A 86 9.62 11.91 15.75
CA ARG A 86 10.60 12.44 14.79
C ARG A 86 10.47 11.82 13.39
N PRO A 87 10.40 10.50 13.21
CA PRO A 87 10.11 9.89 11.91
C PRO A 87 8.78 10.33 11.31
N ILE A 88 7.71 10.51 12.10
CA ILE A 88 6.44 11.05 11.64
C ILE A 88 6.59 12.50 11.14
N LEU A 89 7.33 13.33 11.85
CA LEU A 89 7.61 14.71 11.43
C LEU A 89 8.43 14.74 10.14
N ILE A 90 9.52 14.00 10.08
CA ILE A 90 10.40 13.95 8.89
C ILE A 90 9.61 13.38 7.71
N GLY A 91 8.88 12.27 7.92
CA GLY A 91 8.07 11.64 6.88
C GLY A 91 6.93 12.54 6.40
N GLY A 92 6.20 13.16 7.33
CA GLY A 92 5.14 14.10 6.97
C GLY A 92 5.67 15.34 6.22
N THR A 93 6.82 15.87 6.62
CA THR A 93 7.48 16.97 5.91
C THR A 93 7.92 16.53 4.51
N ALA A 94 8.54 15.36 4.38
CA ALA A 94 8.94 14.80 3.08
C ALA A 94 7.72 14.56 2.16
N PHE A 95 6.60 14.07 2.71
CA PHE A 95 5.35 13.88 1.97
C PHE A 95 4.79 15.21 1.45
N VAL A 96 4.69 16.22 2.31
CA VAL A 96 4.16 17.56 1.94
C VAL A 96 5.06 18.24 0.93
N THR A 97 6.38 18.25 1.15
CA THR A 97 7.34 18.86 0.22
C THR A 97 7.40 18.12 -1.10
N GLY A 98 7.34 16.78 -1.06
CA GLY A 98 7.27 15.94 -2.26
C GLY A 98 6.02 16.21 -3.09
N LEU A 99 4.85 16.31 -2.45
CA LEU A 99 3.60 16.61 -3.13
C LEU A 99 3.58 18.04 -3.71
N THR A 100 4.12 19.01 -2.96
CA THR A 100 4.28 20.39 -3.44
C THR A 100 5.21 20.47 -4.64
N LEU A 101 6.36 19.77 -4.58
CA LEU A 101 7.33 19.71 -5.67
C LEU A 101 6.72 19.05 -6.91
N LEU A 102 6.09 17.89 -6.74
CA LEU A 102 5.39 17.19 -7.81
C LEU A 102 4.39 18.11 -8.51
N ALA A 103 3.51 18.74 -7.72
CA ALA A 103 2.48 19.62 -8.25
C ALA A 103 3.08 20.81 -9.03
N SER A 104 4.07 21.48 -8.45
CA SER A 104 4.71 22.65 -9.07
C SER A 104 5.47 22.24 -10.34
N MET A 105 6.21 21.14 -10.31
CA MET A 105 6.99 20.67 -11.44
C MET A 105 6.11 20.11 -12.57
N ALA A 106 4.99 19.47 -12.24
CA ALA A 106 3.99 19.08 -13.24
C ALA A 106 3.40 20.32 -13.94
N GLY A 107 3.06 21.38 -13.18
CA GLY A 107 2.58 22.65 -13.75
C GLY A 107 3.62 23.35 -14.64
N LEU A 108 4.91 23.08 -14.44
CA LEU A 108 6.01 23.61 -15.26
C LEU A 108 6.45 22.65 -16.42
N GLY A 109 5.79 21.50 -16.55
CA GLY A 109 6.15 20.49 -17.56
C GLY A 109 7.48 19.75 -17.29
N GLN A 110 7.94 19.67 -16.05
CA GLN A 110 9.27 19.16 -15.66
C GLN A 110 9.18 17.75 -15.06
N GLY A 111 9.34 16.71 -15.91
CA GLY A 111 9.23 15.30 -15.49
C GLY A 111 10.25 14.89 -14.43
N ILE A 112 11.50 15.37 -14.49
CA ILE A 112 12.53 15.08 -13.47
C ILE A 112 12.09 15.63 -12.11
N GLY A 113 11.49 16.82 -12.07
CA GLY A 113 10.98 17.41 -10.83
C GLY A 113 9.81 16.62 -10.25
N VAL A 114 8.94 16.05 -11.09
CA VAL A 114 7.86 15.14 -10.68
C VAL A 114 8.44 13.84 -10.08
N PHE A 115 9.46 13.24 -10.70
CA PHE A 115 10.19 12.08 -10.18
C PHE A 115 10.75 12.34 -8.77
N VAL A 116 11.45 13.46 -8.58
CA VAL A 116 12.00 13.85 -7.26
C VAL A 116 10.89 14.09 -6.25
N GLY A 117 9.78 14.71 -6.68
CA GLY A 117 8.57 14.88 -5.85
C GLY A 117 8.01 13.53 -5.37
N LEU A 118 7.94 12.54 -6.27
CA LEU A 118 7.49 11.18 -5.94
C LEU A 118 8.43 10.46 -4.98
N ILE A 119 9.75 10.64 -5.10
CA ILE A 119 10.70 10.15 -4.07
C ILE A 119 10.35 10.74 -2.71
N GLY A 120 10.08 12.05 -2.63
CA GLY A 120 9.68 12.70 -1.39
C GLY A 120 8.38 12.16 -0.80
N ILE A 121 7.35 11.94 -1.64
CA ILE A 121 6.08 11.35 -1.24
C ILE A 121 6.28 9.93 -0.71
N GLY A 122 7.01 9.09 -1.45
CA GLY A 122 7.29 7.71 -1.06
C GLY A 122 8.07 7.63 0.25
N LEU A 123 9.18 8.38 0.36
CA LEU A 123 9.99 8.47 1.58
C LEU A 123 9.12 8.90 2.77
N GLY A 124 8.29 9.92 2.56
CA GLY A 124 7.39 10.44 3.56
C GLY A 124 6.38 9.42 4.04
N PHE A 125 5.72 8.73 3.12
CA PHE A 125 4.78 7.66 3.42
C PHE A 125 5.45 6.53 4.17
N GLY A 126 6.53 5.95 3.64
CA GLY A 126 7.19 4.79 4.24
C GLY A 126 7.77 5.05 5.64
N LEU A 127 8.34 6.25 5.87
CA LEU A 127 8.81 6.66 7.20
C LEU A 127 7.67 6.80 8.20
N ALA A 128 6.61 7.51 7.81
CA ALA A 128 5.52 7.84 8.71
C ALA A 128 4.64 6.63 9.01
N GLU A 129 4.38 5.76 8.04
CA GLU A 129 3.51 4.59 8.20
C GLU A 129 4.00 3.67 9.33
N ILE A 130 5.26 3.26 9.31
CA ILE A 130 5.84 2.40 10.36
C ILE A 130 5.81 3.08 11.72
N ALA A 131 6.19 4.36 11.77
CA ALA A 131 6.21 5.11 13.03
C ALA A 131 4.82 5.33 13.63
N ILE A 132 3.81 5.57 12.77
CA ILE A 132 2.41 5.72 13.19
C ILE A 132 1.82 4.38 13.64
N ASN A 133 2.16 3.27 13.01
CA ASN A 133 1.76 1.94 13.46
C ASN A 133 2.32 1.63 14.85
N ILE A 134 3.58 2.01 15.13
CA ILE A 134 4.18 1.87 16.47
C ILE A 134 3.45 2.75 17.50
N GLU A 135 3.11 4.00 17.15
CA GLU A 135 2.32 4.89 18.03
C GLU A 135 0.90 4.35 18.24
N GLY A 136 0.26 3.82 17.19
CA GLY A 136 -1.06 3.20 17.27
C GLY A 136 -1.07 1.99 18.20
N ALA A 137 -0.07 1.11 18.09
CA ALA A 137 0.10 -0.04 18.98
C ALA A 137 0.31 0.38 20.45
N ALA A 138 1.07 1.46 20.70
CA ALA A 138 1.24 2.00 22.03
C ALA A 138 -0.10 2.52 22.62
N ILE A 139 -0.91 3.20 21.81
CA ILE A 139 -2.23 3.66 22.23
C ILE A 139 -3.17 2.47 22.49
N GLU A 140 -3.09 1.37 21.71
CA GLU A 140 -3.85 0.15 21.97
C GLU A 140 -3.54 -0.42 23.36
N LEU A 141 -2.23 -0.56 23.67
CA LEU A 141 -1.77 -1.06 24.95
C LEU A 141 -2.20 -0.17 26.14
N GLU A 142 -2.19 1.16 25.95
CA GLU A 142 -2.57 2.12 26.99
C GLU A 142 -4.10 2.22 27.17
N SER A 143 -4.90 1.91 26.15
CA SER A 143 -6.35 2.14 26.12
C SER A 143 -7.21 0.88 26.16
N ASP A 144 -6.62 -0.29 25.98
CA ASP A 144 -7.32 -1.57 25.79
C ASP A 144 -8.42 -1.49 24.69
N ARG A 145 -8.10 -0.75 23.62
CA ARG A 145 -9.00 -0.54 22.46
C ARG A 145 -8.27 -0.79 21.17
N SER A 146 -8.94 -1.43 20.23
CA SER A 146 -8.41 -1.64 18.88
C SER A 146 -8.25 -0.30 18.14
N ILE A 147 -7.03 0.10 17.82
CA ILE A 147 -6.67 1.37 17.18
C ILE A 147 -6.19 1.13 15.75
N LEU A 148 -5.35 0.11 15.52
CA LEU A 148 -4.73 -0.14 14.23
C LEU A 148 -5.74 -0.37 13.09
N PRO A 149 -6.82 -1.16 13.25
CA PRO A 149 -7.82 -1.30 12.19
C PRO A 149 -8.49 0.03 11.84
N VAL A 150 -8.81 0.86 12.84
CA VAL A 150 -9.42 2.18 12.60
C VAL A 150 -8.45 3.13 11.95
N LEU A 151 -7.16 3.06 12.30
CA LEU A 151 -6.08 3.82 11.69
C LEU A 151 -5.99 3.56 10.17
N HIS A 152 -5.96 2.28 9.77
CA HIS A 152 -5.97 1.89 8.36
C HIS A 152 -7.31 2.19 7.68
N GLY A 153 -8.42 2.15 8.43
CA GLY A 153 -9.73 2.62 7.98
C GLY A 153 -9.72 4.11 7.64
N CYS A 154 -9.03 4.95 8.43
CA CYS A 154 -8.87 6.38 8.13
C CYS A 154 -8.07 6.60 6.84
N TYR A 155 -7.00 5.81 6.59
CA TYR A 155 -6.28 5.84 5.31
C TYR A 155 -7.19 5.48 4.14
N SER A 156 -7.97 4.41 4.26
CA SER A 156 -8.90 3.98 3.22
C SER A 156 -9.99 5.04 2.95
N LEU A 157 -10.54 5.65 4.01
CA LEU A 157 -11.50 6.75 3.89
C LEU A 157 -10.87 7.96 3.18
N GLY A 158 -9.63 8.31 3.55
CA GLY A 158 -8.87 9.36 2.87
C GLY A 158 -8.67 9.06 1.39
N SER A 159 -8.34 7.81 1.06
CA SER A 159 -8.18 7.38 -0.32
C SER A 159 -9.48 7.50 -1.13
N VAL A 160 -10.62 7.17 -0.54
CA VAL A 160 -11.93 7.38 -1.18
C VAL A 160 -12.21 8.87 -1.39
N ILE A 161 -11.97 9.71 -0.38
CA ILE A 161 -12.16 11.17 -0.48
C ILE A 161 -11.29 11.76 -1.60
N GLY A 162 -9.99 11.39 -1.64
CA GLY A 162 -9.06 11.86 -2.67
C GLY A 162 -9.45 11.40 -4.08
N ALA A 163 -9.90 10.14 -4.21
CA ALA A 163 -10.38 9.61 -5.48
C ALA A 163 -11.63 10.35 -5.97
N VAL A 164 -12.64 10.49 -5.12
CA VAL A 164 -13.90 11.19 -5.48
C VAL A 164 -13.62 12.65 -5.85
N ALA A 165 -12.80 13.36 -5.06
CA ALA A 165 -12.38 14.72 -5.37
C ALA A 165 -11.64 14.78 -6.73
N GLY A 166 -10.68 13.87 -6.94
CA GLY A 166 -9.92 13.80 -8.19
C GLY A 166 -10.78 13.51 -9.40
N ILE A 167 -11.76 12.60 -9.30
CA ILE A 167 -12.73 12.29 -10.37
C ILE A 167 -13.56 13.53 -10.70
N GLY A 168 -14.15 14.18 -9.69
CA GLY A 168 -14.97 15.37 -9.87
C GLY A 168 -14.19 16.53 -10.51
N LEU A 169 -12.96 16.78 -10.04
CA LEU A 169 -12.09 17.81 -10.59
C LEU A 169 -11.59 17.48 -12.01
N THR A 170 -11.42 16.19 -12.33
CA THR A 170 -11.11 15.75 -13.71
C THR A 170 -12.28 16.01 -14.65
N ALA A 171 -13.51 15.74 -14.21
CA ALA A 171 -14.71 15.92 -15.02
C ALA A 171 -14.92 17.39 -15.43
N ILE A 172 -14.48 18.35 -14.63
CA ILE A 172 -14.54 19.80 -14.92
C ILE A 172 -13.23 20.37 -15.47
N ALA A 173 -12.29 19.50 -15.87
CA ALA A 173 -10.96 19.87 -16.39
C ALA A 173 -10.17 20.81 -15.46
N PHE A 174 -10.36 20.69 -14.13
CA PHE A 174 -9.65 21.51 -13.16
C PHE A 174 -8.15 21.20 -13.17
N PRO A 175 -7.25 22.22 -13.17
CA PRO A 175 -5.81 21.98 -13.27
C PRO A 175 -5.28 21.08 -12.17
N VAL A 176 -4.59 19.99 -12.55
CA VAL A 176 -4.08 18.97 -11.61
C VAL A 176 -3.07 19.55 -10.63
N TRP A 177 -2.21 20.45 -11.07
CA TRP A 177 -1.19 21.06 -10.22
C TRP A 177 -1.81 21.91 -9.09
N ILE A 178 -2.92 22.64 -9.36
CA ILE A 178 -3.63 23.39 -8.31
C ILE A 178 -4.28 22.42 -7.33
N HIS A 179 -4.95 21.36 -7.82
CA HIS A 179 -5.55 20.34 -6.97
C HIS A 179 -4.52 19.75 -5.98
N LEU A 180 -3.36 19.33 -6.48
CA LEU A 180 -2.31 18.72 -5.66
C LEU A 180 -1.65 19.72 -4.69
N LEU A 181 -1.53 21.02 -5.07
CA LEU A 181 -1.09 22.06 -4.14
C LEU A 181 -2.07 22.30 -2.99
N VAL A 182 -3.37 22.28 -3.29
CA VAL A 182 -4.41 22.37 -2.24
C VAL A 182 -4.31 21.20 -1.29
N VAL A 183 -4.15 19.99 -1.82
CA VAL A 183 -3.98 18.78 -1.00
C VAL A 183 -2.69 18.86 -0.16
N ALA A 184 -1.58 19.37 -0.72
CA ALA A 184 -0.34 19.59 0.02
C ALA A 184 -0.52 20.59 1.18
N ALA A 185 -1.28 21.68 0.96
CA ALA A 185 -1.58 22.66 2.01
C ALA A 185 -2.44 22.05 3.13
N LEU A 186 -3.43 21.22 2.78
CA LEU A 186 -4.24 20.49 3.77
C LEU A 186 -3.37 19.50 4.55
N ALA A 187 -2.44 18.79 3.87
CA ALA A 187 -1.52 17.86 4.50
C ALA A 187 -0.56 18.59 5.46
N LEU A 188 -0.05 19.75 5.08
CA LEU A 188 0.78 20.59 5.95
C LEU A 188 0.00 21.02 7.21
N THR A 189 -1.23 21.48 7.04
CA THR A 189 -2.09 21.89 8.15
C THR A 189 -2.34 20.73 9.12
N ALA A 190 -2.64 19.54 8.59
CA ALA A 190 -2.84 18.34 9.38
C ALA A 190 -1.55 17.93 10.12
N LEU A 191 -0.39 17.99 9.47
CA LEU A 191 0.91 17.69 10.06
C LEU A 191 1.23 18.64 11.22
N LEU A 192 1.10 19.94 11.01
CA LEU A 192 1.38 20.96 12.04
C LEU A 192 0.45 20.80 13.25
N TRP A 193 -0.81 20.41 13.00
CA TRP A 193 -1.77 20.15 14.08
C TRP A 193 -1.47 18.84 14.81
N ALA A 194 -1.05 17.78 14.12
CA ALA A 194 -0.87 16.44 14.67
C ALA A 194 0.42 16.30 15.50
N ILE A 195 1.55 16.80 15.00
CA ILE A 195 2.89 16.59 15.58
C ILE A 195 3.02 16.95 17.06
N PRO A 196 2.48 18.11 17.54
CA PRO A 196 2.61 18.45 18.96
C PRO A 196 1.90 17.48 19.91
N LYS A 197 0.97 16.66 19.40
CA LYS A 197 0.15 15.73 20.19
C LYS A 197 0.77 14.33 20.30
N ILE A 198 1.81 14.04 19.52
CA ILE A 198 2.50 12.75 19.52
C ILE A 198 3.69 12.82 20.49
N PRO A 199 3.82 11.87 21.44
CA PRO A 199 4.95 11.81 22.36
C PRO A 199 6.28 11.56 21.63
N SER A 200 7.37 12.09 22.18
CA SER A 200 8.72 11.90 21.62
C SER A 200 9.39 10.60 22.04
N THR A 201 8.79 9.88 22.98
CA THR A 201 9.39 8.69 23.62
C THR A 201 8.87 7.36 23.10
N THR A 202 7.70 7.35 22.45
CA THR A 202 7.07 6.09 21.96
C THR A 202 8.02 5.32 21.04
N GLY A 203 8.23 4.04 21.34
CA GLY A 203 9.08 3.15 20.56
C GLY A 203 10.59 3.40 20.69
N ARG A 204 11.01 4.37 21.49
CA ARG A 204 12.42 4.62 21.77
C ARG A 204 12.99 3.47 22.63
N GLN A 205 14.14 2.96 22.22
CA GLN A 205 14.86 1.90 22.92
C GLN A 205 16.26 2.37 23.29
N ASP A 206 16.76 1.88 24.45
CA ASP A 206 18.13 2.09 24.82
C ASP A 206 19.07 1.30 23.91
N ALA A 207 20.30 1.79 23.75
CA ALA A 207 21.29 1.25 22.80
C ALA A 207 21.70 -0.24 23.03
N SER A 208 21.21 -0.87 24.11
CA SER A 208 21.53 -2.26 24.52
C SER A 208 20.58 -3.33 23.96
N SER A 209 19.52 -2.95 23.24
CA SER A 209 18.60 -3.94 22.64
C SER A 209 19.18 -4.58 21.37
N SER A 210 18.99 -5.90 21.24
CA SER A 210 19.55 -6.76 20.20
C SER A 210 19.44 -6.17 18.79
N ALA A 211 20.55 -6.20 18.06
CA ALA A 211 20.60 -5.81 16.65
C ALA A 211 19.67 -6.70 15.79
N PRO A 212 19.03 -6.16 14.76
CA PRO A 212 18.26 -6.98 13.82
C PRO A 212 19.15 -8.08 13.20
N PRO A 213 18.55 -9.22 12.78
CA PRO A 213 19.29 -10.31 12.16
C PRO A 213 20.15 -9.81 11.00
N GLY A 214 21.42 -10.15 10.99
CA GLY A 214 22.36 -9.71 9.96
C GLY A 214 21.95 -10.19 8.56
N LEU A 215 22.42 -9.51 7.52
CA LEU A 215 22.15 -9.82 6.11
C LEU A 215 22.41 -11.30 5.76
N ARG A 216 23.45 -11.91 6.36
CA ARG A 216 23.74 -13.34 6.16
C ARG A 216 22.62 -14.26 6.66
N ALA A 217 21.99 -13.93 7.78
CA ALA A 217 20.86 -14.71 8.30
C ALA A 217 19.63 -14.57 7.38
N GLN A 218 19.34 -13.35 6.93
CA GLN A 218 18.27 -13.09 5.97
C GLN A 218 18.49 -13.82 4.64
N LEU A 219 19.70 -13.84 4.10
CA LEU A 219 20.03 -14.57 2.87
C LEU A 219 19.99 -16.10 3.07
N ALA A 220 20.36 -16.61 4.25
CA ALA A 220 20.34 -18.04 4.53
C ALA A 220 18.92 -18.62 4.50
N VAL A 221 17.91 -17.86 4.89
CA VAL A 221 16.51 -18.30 4.91
C VAL A 221 15.98 -18.58 3.50
N TRP A 222 16.50 -17.89 2.47
CA TRP A 222 16.15 -18.13 1.07
C TRP A 222 16.59 -19.49 0.51
N LYS A 223 17.39 -20.27 1.25
CA LYS A 223 17.72 -21.66 0.90
C LYS A 223 16.54 -22.61 1.15
N GLN A 224 15.57 -22.21 1.94
CA GLN A 224 14.39 -23.01 2.25
C GLN A 224 13.38 -22.92 1.10
N GLN A 225 13.00 -24.07 0.53
CA GLN A 225 12.03 -24.15 -0.58
C GLN A 225 10.70 -23.45 -0.24
N ARG A 226 10.22 -23.59 1.00
CA ARG A 226 9.00 -22.94 1.46
C ARG A 226 9.10 -21.41 1.38
N VAL A 227 10.24 -20.83 1.76
CA VAL A 227 10.48 -19.38 1.70
C VAL A 227 10.51 -18.88 0.27
N ILE A 228 11.16 -19.63 -0.64
CA ILE A 228 11.15 -19.30 -2.08
C ILE A 228 9.72 -19.30 -2.62
N MET A 229 8.94 -20.33 -2.31
CA MET A 229 7.55 -20.44 -2.76
C MET A 229 6.67 -19.31 -2.23
N LEU A 230 6.77 -18.96 -0.94
CA LEU A 230 6.06 -17.83 -0.36
C LEU A 230 6.55 -16.51 -0.96
N GLY A 231 7.85 -16.36 -1.21
CA GLY A 231 8.43 -15.20 -1.89
C GLY A 231 7.87 -15.00 -3.31
N LEU A 232 7.72 -16.09 -4.08
CA LEU A 232 7.12 -16.04 -5.42
C LEU A 232 5.63 -15.64 -5.37
N ILE A 233 4.87 -16.14 -4.40
CA ILE A 233 3.46 -15.78 -4.23
C ILE A 233 3.33 -14.29 -3.89
N VAL A 234 4.10 -13.80 -2.90
CA VAL A 234 4.01 -12.40 -2.50
C VAL A 234 4.48 -11.46 -3.60
N LEU A 235 5.56 -11.81 -4.30
CA LEU A 235 6.06 -11.05 -5.45
C LEU A 235 4.99 -10.89 -6.52
N ALA A 236 4.32 -12.00 -6.90
CA ALA A 236 3.30 -11.99 -7.93
C ALA A 236 2.08 -11.13 -7.55
N LEU A 237 1.55 -11.32 -6.35
CA LEU A 237 0.34 -10.61 -5.90
C LEU A 237 0.64 -9.14 -5.54
N ALA A 238 1.84 -8.83 -5.05
CA ALA A 238 2.31 -7.45 -4.89
C ALA A 238 2.51 -6.76 -6.25
N LEU A 239 3.02 -7.48 -7.26
CA LEU A 239 3.11 -6.95 -8.62
C LEU A 239 1.73 -6.64 -9.19
N ALA A 240 0.72 -7.50 -8.96
CA ALA A 240 -0.66 -7.24 -9.38
C ALA A 240 -1.25 -5.99 -8.70
N GLU A 241 -1.02 -5.82 -7.39
CA GLU A 241 -1.48 -4.65 -6.64
C GLU A 241 -0.76 -3.38 -7.12
N GLY A 242 0.56 -3.43 -7.26
CA GLY A 242 1.38 -2.31 -7.73
C GLY A 242 1.05 -1.90 -9.16
N ALA A 243 0.89 -2.87 -10.06
CA ALA A 243 0.51 -2.60 -11.45
C ALA A 243 -0.83 -1.86 -11.56
N ALA A 244 -1.81 -2.21 -10.72
CA ALA A 244 -3.06 -1.48 -10.68
C ALA A 244 -2.88 -0.07 -10.09
N GLY A 245 -2.13 0.06 -8.98
CA GLY A 245 -1.88 1.34 -8.33
C GLY A 245 -1.19 2.35 -9.25
N ASP A 246 -0.22 1.89 -10.01
CA ASP A 246 0.61 2.75 -10.84
C ASP A 246 0.02 2.99 -12.23
N TRP A 247 -0.61 1.97 -12.83
CA TRP A 247 -0.92 1.96 -14.25
C TRP A 247 -2.41 1.91 -14.60
N LEU A 248 -3.30 1.52 -13.69
CA LEU A 248 -4.71 1.27 -14.04
C LEU A 248 -5.42 2.49 -14.65
N PRO A 249 -5.28 3.74 -14.15
CA PRO A 249 -5.85 4.90 -14.80
C PRO A 249 -5.32 5.10 -16.22
N LEU A 250 -4.00 4.95 -16.42
CA LEU A 250 -3.34 5.05 -17.73
C LEU A 250 -3.74 3.90 -18.66
N LEU A 251 -3.81 2.67 -18.15
CA LEU A 251 -4.25 1.49 -18.90
C LEU A 251 -5.67 1.67 -19.47
N MET A 252 -6.56 2.27 -18.71
CA MET A 252 -7.92 2.56 -19.20
C MET A 252 -7.92 3.66 -20.25
N VAL A 253 -7.10 4.69 -20.09
CA VAL A 253 -7.03 5.80 -21.07
C VAL A 253 -6.32 5.33 -22.35
N ASP A 254 -5.11 4.82 -22.25
CA ASP A 254 -4.26 4.51 -23.42
C ASP A 254 -4.58 3.14 -24.02
N GLY A 255 -4.93 2.16 -23.19
CA GLY A 255 -5.21 0.79 -23.62
C GLY A 255 -6.64 0.57 -24.11
N HIS A 256 -7.62 1.33 -23.61
CA HIS A 256 -9.03 1.17 -23.94
C HIS A 256 -9.69 2.44 -24.50
N GLY A 257 -8.97 3.54 -24.67
CA GLY A 257 -9.51 4.80 -25.17
C GLY A 257 -10.52 5.45 -24.21
N ALA A 258 -10.45 5.15 -22.91
CA ALA A 258 -11.33 5.73 -21.91
C ALA A 258 -11.02 7.21 -21.69
N THR A 259 -12.00 7.97 -21.22
CA THR A 259 -11.72 9.32 -20.70
C THR A 259 -10.93 9.21 -19.37
N PRO A 260 -10.12 10.23 -19.02
CA PRO A 260 -9.40 10.23 -17.73
C PRO A 260 -10.33 10.07 -16.51
N ALA A 261 -11.57 10.58 -16.59
CA ALA A 261 -12.57 10.40 -15.53
C ALA A 261 -12.99 8.93 -15.38
N VAL A 262 -13.18 8.21 -16.49
CA VAL A 262 -13.49 6.77 -16.46
C VAL A 262 -12.30 5.97 -15.91
N GLY A 263 -11.08 6.28 -16.31
CA GLY A 263 -9.87 5.65 -15.73
C GLY A 263 -9.80 5.81 -14.21
N SER A 264 -10.12 7.00 -13.72
CA SER A 264 -10.18 7.30 -12.28
C SER A 264 -11.29 6.52 -11.56
N ILE A 265 -12.48 6.40 -12.16
CA ILE A 265 -13.61 5.62 -11.62
C ILE A 265 -13.23 4.12 -11.53
N VAL A 266 -12.61 3.59 -12.57
CA VAL A 266 -12.15 2.20 -12.62
C VAL A 266 -11.11 1.91 -11.54
N PHE A 267 -10.16 2.82 -11.32
CA PHE A 267 -9.22 2.71 -10.20
C PHE A 267 -9.92 2.73 -8.83
N ALA A 268 -10.90 3.62 -8.64
CA ALA A 268 -11.67 3.67 -7.41
C ALA A 268 -12.45 2.36 -7.16
N ALA A 269 -13.01 1.74 -8.22
CA ALA A 269 -13.66 0.44 -8.14
C ALA A 269 -12.67 -0.68 -7.75
N PHE A 270 -11.46 -0.67 -8.29
CA PHE A 270 -10.37 -1.57 -7.88
C PHE A 270 -10.04 -1.42 -6.38
N ALA A 271 -9.81 -0.19 -5.91
CA ALA A 271 -9.48 0.10 -4.52
C ALA A 271 -10.61 -0.31 -3.55
N LEU A 272 -11.87 -0.10 -3.95
CA LEU A 272 -13.04 -0.56 -3.20
C LEU A 272 -13.09 -2.09 -3.14
N ALA A 273 -12.88 -2.77 -4.26
CA ALA A 273 -12.85 -4.23 -4.34
C ALA A 273 -11.74 -4.82 -3.45
N MET A 274 -10.54 -4.22 -3.46
CA MET A 274 -9.47 -4.59 -2.53
C MET A 274 -9.87 -4.43 -1.07
N THR A 275 -10.52 -3.33 -0.74
CA THR A 275 -11.00 -3.07 0.63
C THR A 275 -11.99 -4.14 1.07
N VAL A 276 -13.00 -4.45 0.23
CA VAL A 276 -13.96 -5.53 0.50
C VAL A 276 -13.26 -6.87 0.65
N GLY A 277 -12.31 -7.20 -0.23
CA GLY A 277 -11.54 -8.44 -0.16
C GLY A 277 -10.75 -8.58 1.14
N ARG A 278 -10.13 -7.50 1.62
CA ARG A 278 -9.39 -7.51 2.89
C ARG A 278 -10.30 -7.76 4.11
N PHE A 279 -11.46 -7.12 4.17
CA PHE A 279 -12.43 -7.36 5.25
C PHE A 279 -13.09 -8.73 5.20
N SER A 280 -13.21 -9.33 4.01
CA SER A 280 -13.74 -10.68 3.85
C SER A 280 -12.69 -11.79 4.12
N GLY A 281 -11.44 -11.42 4.39
CA GLY A 281 -10.32 -12.37 4.47
C GLY A 281 -10.45 -13.35 5.62
N GLU A 282 -10.74 -12.87 6.84
CA GLU A 282 -10.77 -13.72 8.03
C GLU A 282 -11.77 -14.89 7.92
N PRO A 283 -13.06 -14.68 7.64
CA PRO A 283 -14.02 -15.77 7.50
C PRO A 283 -13.69 -16.72 6.34
N LEU A 284 -13.07 -16.24 5.26
CA LEU A 284 -12.64 -17.10 4.16
C LEU A 284 -11.46 -17.98 4.56
N ILE A 285 -10.51 -17.45 5.32
CA ILE A 285 -9.33 -18.16 5.81
C ILE A 285 -9.76 -19.25 6.81
N GLU A 286 -10.65 -18.92 7.73
CA GLU A 286 -11.19 -19.89 8.70
C GLU A 286 -11.91 -21.06 8.02
N ARG A 287 -12.69 -20.77 7.00
CA ARG A 287 -13.49 -21.79 6.30
C ARG A 287 -12.69 -22.65 5.32
N PHE A 288 -11.75 -22.06 4.56
CA PHE A 288 -11.10 -22.73 3.43
C PHE A 288 -9.59 -22.94 3.62
N GLY A 289 -8.99 -22.32 4.63
CA GLY A 289 -7.55 -22.36 4.90
C GLY A 289 -6.72 -21.46 3.98
N LYS A 290 -5.54 -21.03 4.46
CA LYS A 290 -4.63 -20.11 3.76
C LYS A 290 -4.28 -20.55 2.33
N PRO A 291 -3.91 -21.83 2.06
CA PRO A 291 -3.50 -22.25 0.71
C PRO A 291 -4.62 -22.12 -0.33
N THR A 292 -5.84 -22.50 0.05
CA THR A 292 -7.01 -22.41 -0.85
C THR A 292 -7.36 -20.97 -1.15
N VAL A 293 -7.37 -20.11 -0.12
CA VAL A 293 -7.66 -18.69 -0.28
C VAL A 293 -6.62 -18.04 -1.18
N LEU A 294 -5.31 -18.27 -0.98
CA LEU A 294 -4.26 -17.74 -1.85
C LEU A 294 -4.37 -18.21 -3.29
N ARG A 295 -4.69 -19.51 -3.51
CA ARG A 295 -4.90 -20.06 -4.86
C ARG A 295 -6.06 -19.38 -5.54
N THR A 296 -7.20 -19.28 -4.86
CA THR A 296 -8.40 -18.62 -5.40
C THR A 296 -8.13 -17.14 -5.67
N SER A 297 -7.45 -16.45 -4.77
CA SER A 297 -7.03 -15.05 -4.93
C SER A 297 -6.19 -14.87 -6.20
N ALA A 298 -5.17 -15.69 -6.40
CA ALA A 298 -4.33 -15.62 -7.60
C ALA A 298 -5.15 -15.89 -8.89
N LEU A 299 -6.01 -16.91 -8.90
CA LEU A 299 -6.82 -17.24 -10.07
C LEU A 299 -7.88 -16.17 -10.38
N VAL A 300 -8.55 -15.62 -9.36
CA VAL A 300 -9.55 -14.55 -9.53
C VAL A 300 -8.86 -13.27 -10.02
N SER A 301 -7.69 -12.92 -9.46
CA SER A 301 -6.90 -11.78 -9.93
C SER A 301 -6.46 -11.99 -11.38
N ALA A 302 -5.93 -13.17 -11.73
CA ALA A 302 -5.53 -13.50 -13.10
C ALA A 302 -6.71 -13.44 -14.08
N ALA A 303 -7.89 -13.93 -13.71
CA ALA A 303 -9.10 -13.84 -14.53
C ALA A 303 -9.51 -12.37 -14.76
N GLY A 304 -9.47 -11.52 -13.71
CA GLY A 304 -9.73 -10.09 -13.82
C GLY A 304 -8.73 -9.41 -14.77
N ILE A 305 -7.43 -9.64 -14.57
CA ILE A 305 -6.36 -9.11 -15.44
C ILE A 305 -6.53 -9.58 -16.89
N ALA A 306 -6.83 -10.88 -17.12
CA ALA A 306 -7.05 -11.41 -18.46
C ALA A 306 -8.24 -10.73 -19.15
N LEU A 307 -9.36 -10.54 -18.44
CA LEU A 307 -10.52 -9.81 -19.00
C LEU A 307 -10.18 -8.36 -19.33
N VAL A 308 -9.38 -7.67 -18.48
CA VAL A 308 -8.90 -6.32 -18.79
C VAL A 308 -8.02 -6.32 -20.02
N ILE A 309 -7.12 -7.28 -20.19
CA ILE A 309 -6.21 -7.33 -21.35
C ILE A 309 -6.95 -7.63 -22.66
N PHE A 310 -7.82 -8.64 -22.65
CA PHE A 310 -8.35 -9.23 -23.89
C PHE A 310 -9.74 -8.71 -24.27
N SER A 311 -10.43 -7.99 -23.39
CA SER A 311 -11.72 -7.38 -23.74
C SER A 311 -11.52 -6.05 -24.47
N ASP A 312 -12.18 -5.89 -25.62
CA ASP A 312 -12.26 -4.59 -26.30
C ASP A 312 -13.43 -3.75 -25.79
N ASN A 313 -14.30 -4.33 -24.98
CA ASN A 313 -15.40 -3.60 -24.37
C ASN A 313 -14.95 -2.94 -23.07
N ILE A 314 -14.95 -1.61 -23.05
CA ILE A 314 -14.52 -0.78 -21.92
C ILE A 314 -15.32 -1.06 -20.63
N VAL A 315 -16.60 -1.42 -20.76
CA VAL A 315 -17.45 -1.71 -19.60
C VAL A 315 -17.05 -3.05 -18.98
N ILE A 316 -16.81 -4.08 -19.83
CA ILE A 316 -16.31 -5.38 -19.36
C ILE A 316 -14.95 -5.22 -18.71
N ALA A 317 -14.01 -4.51 -19.36
CA ALA A 317 -12.69 -4.24 -18.80
C ALA A 317 -12.79 -3.49 -17.45
N GLY A 318 -13.64 -2.45 -17.37
CA GLY A 318 -13.86 -1.69 -16.14
C GLY A 318 -14.49 -2.52 -15.02
N LEU A 319 -15.40 -3.43 -15.31
CA LEU A 319 -15.99 -4.34 -14.31
C LEU A 319 -15.02 -5.44 -13.88
N ALA A 320 -14.16 -5.90 -14.80
CA ALA A 320 -13.18 -6.95 -14.53
C ALA A 320 -12.13 -6.54 -13.47
N VAL A 321 -11.90 -5.24 -13.27
CA VAL A 321 -10.98 -4.76 -12.21
C VAL A 321 -11.49 -5.08 -10.82
N VAL A 322 -12.79 -5.30 -10.63
CA VAL A 322 -13.36 -5.77 -9.35
C VAL A 322 -12.83 -7.16 -9.02
N LEU A 323 -12.78 -8.06 -10.00
CA LEU A 323 -12.17 -9.38 -9.82
C LEU A 323 -10.67 -9.26 -9.54
N TRP A 324 -9.97 -8.40 -10.30
CA TRP A 324 -8.55 -8.14 -10.06
C TRP A 324 -8.31 -7.66 -8.63
N GLY A 325 -9.08 -6.65 -8.15
CA GLY A 325 -8.94 -6.09 -6.81
C GLY A 325 -9.28 -7.08 -5.70
N LEU A 326 -10.39 -7.84 -5.83
CA LEU A 326 -10.74 -8.88 -4.86
C LEU A 326 -9.65 -9.96 -4.78
N GLY A 327 -9.11 -10.37 -5.92
CA GLY A 327 -8.05 -11.38 -6.00
C GLY A 327 -6.73 -10.89 -5.41
N ALA A 328 -6.31 -9.66 -5.66
CA ALA A 328 -5.06 -9.10 -5.14
C ALA A 328 -5.10 -8.83 -3.63
N ALA A 329 -6.29 -8.61 -3.05
CA ALA A 329 -6.49 -8.05 -1.72
C ALA A 329 -5.79 -8.81 -0.58
N LEU A 330 -5.75 -10.13 -0.63
CA LEU A 330 -5.23 -11.00 0.44
C LEU A 330 -3.82 -11.51 0.18
N GLY A 331 -3.26 -11.25 -0.99
CA GLY A 331 -1.98 -11.81 -1.41
C GLY A 331 -0.84 -11.49 -0.47
N PHE A 332 -0.59 -10.21 -0.26
CA PHE A 332 0.50 -9.74 0.60
C PHE A 332 0.29 -10.12 2.07
N PRO A 333 -0.82 -9.74 2.73
CA PRO A 333 -1.00 -9.99 4.17
C PRO A 333 -1.06 -11.48 4.51
N LEU A 334 -1.73 -12.29 3.69
CA LEU A 334 -1.87 -13.71 3.97
C LEU A 334 -0.58 -14.49 3.77
N THR A 335 0.22 -14.10 2.77
CA THR A 335 1.53 -14.71 2.54
C THR A 335 2.50 -14.39 3.67
N LEU A 336 2.50 -13.14 4.19
CA LEU A 336 3.30 -12.77 5.36
C LEU A 336 2.83 -13.49 6.63
N SER A 337 1.52 -13.65 6.82
CA SER A 337 0.96 -14.45 7.91
C SER A 337 1.45 -15.90 7.85
N ALA A 338 1.48 -16.51 6.64
CA ALA A 338 2.02 -17.86 6.46
C ALA A 338 3.54 -17.93 6.71
N ALA A 339 4.29 -16.90 6.34
CA ALA A 339 5.72 -16.79 6.63
C ALA A 339 6.02 -16.69 8.13
N GLY A 340 5.14 -16.04 8.89
CA GLY A 340 5.21 -15.95 10.34
C GLY A 340 5.06 -17.28 11.06
N GLU A 341 4.48 -18.30 10.41
CA GLU A 341 4.39 -19.67 10.90
C GLU A 341 5.66 -20.46 10.54
N SER A 342 6.79 -20.08 11.12
CA SER A 342 8.12 -20.68 10.90
C SER A 342 8.91 -20.73 12.20
N ASP A 343 10.03 -21.47 12.22
CA ASP A 343 10.90 -21.56 13.40
C ASP A 343 11.58 -20.23 13.74
N ASP A 344 11.84 -19.38 12.74
CA ASP A 344 12.30 -18.00 12.90
C ASP A 344 11.33 -17.04 12.17
N PRO A 345 10.22 -16.65 12.82
CA PRO A 345 9.21 -15.80 12.21
C PRO A 345 9.75 -14.45 11.73
N THR A 346 10.62 -13.83 12.53
CA THR A 346 11.13 -12.47 12.24
C THR A 346 11.97 -12.46 10.97
N THR A 347 12.90 -13.39 10.83
CA THR A 347 13.77 -13.47 9.64
C THR A 347 12.98 -13.92 8.42
N THR A 348 12.06 -14.89 8.58
CA THR A 348 11.26 -15.43 7.47
C THR A 348 10.29 -14.39 6.92
N VAL A 349 9.55 -13.69 7.78
CA VAL A 349 8.64 -12.60 7.36
C VAL A 349 9.42 -11.50 6.65
N GLY A 350 10.55 -11.07 7.21
CA GLY A 350 11.41 -10.05 6.59
C GLY A 350 11.91 -10.46 5.20
N ALA A 351 12.35 -11.72 5.05
CA ALA A 351 12.78 -12.24 3.75
C ALA A 351 11.62 -12.27 2.74
N VAL A 352 10.47 -12.85 3.10
CA VAL A 352 9.30 -12.93 2.20
C VAL A 352 8.79 -11.53 1.84
N ALA A 353 8.70 -10.61 2.81
CA ALA A 353 8.29 -9.22 2.55
C ALA A 353 9.21 -8.53 1.52
N SER A 354 10.53 -8.80 1.57
CA SER A 354 11.48 -8.21 0.64
C SER A 354 11.19 -8.57 -0.83
N ALA A 355 10.66 -9.77 -1.10
CA ALA A 355 10.22 -10.15 -2.45
C ALA A 355 9.03 -9.30 -2.94
N GLY A 356 8.07 -9.00 -2.06
CA GLY A 356 6.96 -8.09 -2.39
C GLY A 356 7.45 -6.66 -2.66
N TYR A 357 8.41 -6.19 -1.88
CA TYR A 357 9.02 -4.87 -2.11
C TYR A 357 9.80 -4.80 -3.43
N VAL A 358 10.44 -5.89 -3.86
CA VAL A 358 11.07 -5.97 -5.19
C VAL A 358 10.01 -5.82 -6.28
N ALA A 359 8.81 -6.42 -6.13
CA ALA A 359 7.74 -6.25 -7.09
C ALA A 359 7.29 -4.78 -7.23
N PHE A 360 7.11 -4.07 -6.11
CA PHE A 360 6.77 -2.65 -6.12
C PHE A 360 7.91 -1.78 -6.70
N LEU A 361 9.17 -2.17 -6.49
CA LEU A 361 10.31 -1.43 -7.00
C LEU A 361 10.50 -1.62 -8.50
N VAL A 362 10.43 -2.86 -8.99
CA VAL A 362 10.69 -3.21 -10.39
C VAL A 362 9.46 -3.00 -11.27
N GLY A 363 8.26 -3.11 -10.70
CA GLY A 363 6.99 -3.05 -11.42
C GLY A 363 6.82 -1.80 -12.30
N PRO A 364 6.91 -0.58 -11.77
CA PRO A 364 6.68 0.64 -12.54
C PRO A 364 7.58 0.78 -13.77
N PRO A 365 8.93 0.70 -13.67
CA PRO A 365 9.78 0.82 -14.84
C PRO A 365 9.62 -0.36 -15.80
N LEU A 366 9.48 -1.59 -15.31
CA LEU A 366 9.29 -2.77 -16.16
C LEU A 366 8.05 -2.61 -17.04
N LEU A 367 6.92 -2.27 -16.43
CA LEU A 367 5.66 -2.11 -17.16
C LEU A 367 5.68 -0.85 -18.04
N GLY A 368 6.43 0.19 -17.66
CA GLY A 368 6.64 1.37 -18.48
C GLY A 368 7.39 1.05 -19.78
N PHE A 369 8.51 0.34 -19.70
CA PHE A 369 9.29 -0.06 -20.89
C PHE A 369 8.52 -1.05 -21.77
N LEU A 370 7.86 -2.05 -21.17
CA LEU A 370 7.02 -2.97 -21.93
C LEU A 370 5.80 -2.28 -22.54
N GLY A 371 5.24 -1.30 -21.84
CA GLY A 371 4.09 -0.53 -22.30
C GLY A 371 4.42 0.39 -23.46
N GLU A 372 5.65 0.93 -23.51
CA GLU A 372 6.15 1.71 -24.65
C GLU A 372 6.25 0.86 -25.92
N GLU A 373 6.76 -0.37 -25.79
CA GLU A 373 7.01 -1.26 -26.92
C GLU A 373 5.74 -2.00 -27.40
N PHE A 374 4.93 -2.51 -26.44
CA PHE A 374 3.80 -3.42 -26.72
C PHE A 374 2.44 -2.83 -26.37
N GLY A 375 2.37 -1.58 -25.93
CA GLY A 375 1.20 -0.97 -25.33
C GLY A 375 0.93 -1.48 -23.92
N LEU A 376 0.18 -0.71 -23.11
CA LEU A 376 -0.07 -1.06 -21.70
C LEU A 376 -0.85 -2.38 -21.54
N ARG A 377 -1.78 -2.70 -22.46
CA ARG A 377 -2.48 -4.00 -22.44
C ARG A 377 -1.50 -5.17 -22.64
N GLY A 378 -0.51 -5.01 -23.56
CA GLY A 378 0.56 -5.97 -23.80
C GLY A 378 1.48 -6.14 -22.59
N ALA A 379 1.87 -5.06 -21.95
CA ALA A 379 2.68 -5.07 -20.74
C ALA A 379 2.03 -5.87 -19.59
N MET A 380 0.71 -5.78 -19.44
CA MET A 380 -0.04 -6.50 -18.41
C MET A 380 -0.02 -8.02 -18.58
N ILE A 381 0.36 -8.55 -19.75
CA ILE A 381 0.52 -10.02 -19.95
C ILE A 381 1.57 -10.58 -18.98
N VAL A 382 2.64 -9.85 -18.70
CA VAL A 382 3.66 -10.30 -17.73
C VAL A 382 3.04 -10.43 -16.34
N VAL A 383 2.23 -9.46 -15.93
CA VAL A 383 1.51 -9.49 -14.64
C VAL A 383 0.57 -10.69 -14.61
N LEU A 384 -0.21 -10.91 -15.67
CA LEU A 384 -1.12 -12.05 -15.80
C LEU A 384 -0.40 -13.40 -15.63
N VAL A 385 0.71 -13.60 -16.35
CA VAL A 385 1.47 -14.86 -16.32
C VAL A 385 2.04 -15.10 -14.93
N VAL A 386 2.65 -14.09 -14.31
CA VAL A 386 3.26 -14.21 -12.99
C VAL A 386 2.22 -14.47 -11.91
N VAL A 387 1.06 -13.79 -11.97
CA VAL A 387 -0.06 -13.99 -11.02
C VAL A 387 -0.71 -15.37 -11.20
N ALA A 388 -0.95 -15.81 -12.43
CA ALA A 388 -1.48 -17.14 -12.70
C ALA A 388 -0.53 -18.24 -12.20
N ALA A 389 0.79 -18.09 -12.41
CA ALA A 389 1.80 -19.02 -11.92
C ALA A 389 1.86 -19.09 -10.38
N ALA A 390 1.55 -18.00 -9.67
CA ALA A 390 1.51 -17.98 -8.21
C ALA A 390 0.42 -18.91 -7.61
N ALA A 391 -0.57 -19.32 -8.37
CA ALA A 391 -1.56 -20.29 -7.93
C ALA A 391 -0.96 -21.70 -7.68
N ILE A 392 0.21 -22.01 -8.27
CA ILE A 392 0.84 -23.33 -8.18
C ILE A 392 1.47 -23.56 -6.80
N PRO A 393 2.36 -22.70 -6.27
CA PRO A 393 3.08 -22.97 -5.02
C PRO A 393 2.29 -22.67 -3.74
N THR A 394 0.98 -22.43 -3.81
CA THR A 394 0.16 -22.01 -2.67
C THR A 394 0.11 -23.03 -1.52
N SER A 395 0.43 -24.30 -1.77
CA SER A 395 0.60 -25.31 -0.71
C SER A 395 1.67 -24.96 0.31
N ALA A 396 2.64 -24.10 -0.04
CA ALA A 396 3.67 -23.58 0.88
C ALA A 396 3.07 -22.74 2.03
N ALA A 397 1.86 -22.23 1.88
CA ALA A 397 1.14 -21.50 2.93
C ALA A 397 0.46 -22.41 3.96
N LYS A 398 0.57 -23.74 3.88
CA LYS A 398 0.15 -24.66 4.95
C LYS A 398 0.99 -24.43 6.20
N THR A 399 0.32 -24.46 7.36
CA THR A 399 1.02 -24.46 8.65
C THR A 399 1.89 -25.71 8.76
N PRO A 400 3.19 -25.60 9.09
CA PRO A 400 4.05 -26.75 9.28
C PRO A 400 3.51 -27.69 10.37
N ALA A 401 3.58 -29.00 10.14
CA ALA A 401 3.02 -29.99 11.07
C ALA A 401 3.56 -29.88 12.50
N GLY A 402 4.83 -29.49 12.67
CA GLY A 402 5.46 -29.31 13.98
C GLY A 402 4.94 -28.09 14.79
N LEU A 403 4.35 -27.09 14.13
CA LEU A 403 3.76 -25.90 14.76
C LEU A 403 2.24 -26.06 15.02
N ALA A 404 1.57 -26.94 14.26
CA ALA A 404 0.14 -27.24 14.43
C ALA A 404 -0.16 -27.97 15.78
N ILE A 405 0.82 -28.62 16.37
CA ILE A 405 0.68 -29.40 17.64
C ILE A 405 0.82 -28.50 18.89
N LYS A 406 1.29 -27.25 18.73
CA LYS A 406 1.54 -26.32 19.84
C LYS A 406 0.38 -25.31 20.11
N LYS A 407 -0.70 -25.39 19.34
CA LYS A 407 -1.95 -24.66 19.56
C LYS A 407 -3.01 -25.60 20.14
#